data_297dfaa8052fe5b66233afb2f27e05dd
#
_entry.id   297dfaa8052fe5b66233afb2f27e05dd
#
_cell.length_a   1.000
_cell.length_b   1.000
_cell.length_c   1.000
_cell.angle_alpha   90.00
_cell.angle_beta   90.00
_cell.angle_gamma   90.00
#
_symmetry.space_group_name_H-M   'P 1'
#
loop_
_entity.id
_entity.type
_entity.pdbx_description
1 polymer ?
#
loop_
_entity_poly.entity_id
_entity_poly.type
_entity_poly.pdbx_seq_one_letter_code
_entity_poly.pdbx_strand_id
1 'polypeptide(L)'
;MTVEQLNPPLLRVENLGLRHVSPAGPTTILSDVSFELGRGEILGIIGESGAGKSTVGNAILGLLSPEFQQTSGTIEFDGKAIDGMTADERETLRGRRISAIFQDHTASLDPLMSVGAQVEETCLAVDKTLSRRAARARAIDLLARVGIPEPERRYRNYPHQFSGGQRQRIVIAIALAGSPDIIIADEPTSALDATVQKQVLELLKTLVDETGVSVILVTHDMGVISEITDRVLVMRKGQVVEADHTAVILDQPRHDYTKKLLAAVPRLRVPPTTMSSEDGNVDGGSGRPADIGDDDLLLVAEDVSKQFSRPDFPWGLGAAKASFGLSDVSMRLPRGTVTGIVGESGSGKTTFGRILAGLSTATGGRVTIGKNAFDVSKSGRRNGLLGRVQMIFQDPSVSLNPRMTIAETLEESIRFGASAGSSDMQADVSKMVDRLGLARSLLGRRPHQLSGGQKQRVCIARALLARPEIVVADEPTSALDVSVQAEIVSLLKETITHEGMTMVFISHDLAIVQEMCSSVYIFRNGRVEDYGSSEFIFSRSNHPYTRSLINARPQRFTC
;
A
#
# COMPACT_ATOMS: atom_id res chain seq x y z
N MET A 1 26.13 -9.55 -38.17
CA MET A 1 26.69 -8.90 -36.99
C MET A 1 26.52 -7.40 -37.20
N THR A 2 25.34 -6.90 -36.82
CA THR A 2 25.06 -5.46 -36.80
C THR A 2 25.57 -4.94 -35.47
N VAL A 3 26.57 -4.07 -35.52
CA VAL A 3 27.08 -3.32 -34.37
C VAL A 3 25.94 -2.37 -33.98
N GLU A 4 25.15 -2.73 -32.96
CA GLU A 4 24.36 -1.76 -32.21
C GLU A 4 25.35 -0.72 -31.69
N GLN A 5 25.23 0.50 -32.19
CA GLN A 5 25.91 1.65 -31.63
C GLN A 5 25.40 1.81 -30.18
N LEU A 6 26.18 1.28 -29.25
CA LEU A 6 25.93 1.46 -27.80
C LEU A 6 26.06 2.96 -27.52
N ASN A 7 24.92 3.65 -27.45
CA ASN A 7 24.90 4.97 -26.83
C ASN A 7 25.40 4.78 -25.39
N PRO A 8 26.35 5.61 -24.93
CA PRO A 8 26.85 5.49 -23.55
C PRO A 8 25.67 5.59 -22.56
N PRO A 9 25.71 4.80 -21.47
CA PRO A 9 24.64 4.83 -20.46
C PRO A 9 24.51 6.24 -19.89
N LEU A 10 23.27 6.64 -19.57
CA LEU A 10 22.98 7.92 -18.93
C LEU A 10 23.49 7.95 -17.48
N LEU A 11 23.34 6.84 -16.78
CA LEU A 11 23.86 6.63 -15.42
C LEU A 11 24.61 5.30 -15.37
N ARG A 12 25.79 5.32 -14.73
CA ARG A 12 26.58 4.11 -14.45
C ARG A 12 26.95 4.10 -12.97
N VAL A 13 26.66 3.01 -12.32
CA VAL A 13 27.06 2.72 -10.93
C VAL A 13 27.98 1.52 -10.97
N GLU A 14 29.21 1.65 -10.44
CA GLU A 14 30.21 0.60 -10.45
C GLU A 14 30.71 0.31 -9.03
N ASN A 15 30.59 -0.94 -8.60
CA ASN A 15 31.12 -1.50 -7.34
C ASN A 15 30.77 -0.65 -6.10
N LEU A 16 29.59 -0.03 -6.07
CA LEU A 16 29.16 0.86 -4.99
C LEU A 16 29.03 0.10 -3.67
N GLY A 17 29.86 0.50 -2.71
CA GLY A 17 29.82 0.03 -1.33
C GLY A 17 29.49 1.17 -0.38
N LEU A 18 28.54 0.94 0.54
CA LEU A 18 28.13 1.89 1.58
C LEU A 18 28.06 1.22 2.93
N ARG A 19 28.53 1.91 3.97
CA ARG A 19 28.33 1.52 5.37
C ARG A 19 27.64 2.64 6.14
N HIS A 20 26.82 2.26 7.10
CA HIS A 20 26.23 3.17 8.08
C HIS A 20 27.02 3.05 9.40
N VAL A 21 27.49 4.18 9.92
CA VAL A 21 28.24 4.26 11.16
C VAL A 21 27.29 4.70 12.28
N SER A 22 27.02 3.80 13.20
CA SER A 22 26.18 4.05 14.37
C SER A 22 26.99 3.92 15.67
N PRO A 23 26.49 4.38 16.81
CA PRO A 23 27.12 4.15 18.12
C PRO A 23 27.31 2.66 18.46
N ALA A 24 26.52 1.78 17.86
CA ALA A 24 26.64 0.33 18.03
C ALA A 24 27.71 -0.31 17.12
N GLY A 25 28.35 0.49 16.26
CA GLY A 25 29.37 0.06 15.30
C GLY A 25 28.93 0.25 13.83
N PRO A 26 29.86 0.08 12.89
CA PRO A 26 29.61 0.20 11.47
C PRO A 26 28.83 -1.03 10.95
N THR A 27 27.82 -0.78 10.12
CA THR A 27 27.02 -1.81 9.45
C THR A 27 27.10 -1.60 7.93
N THR A 28 27.46 -2.63 7.17
CA THR A 28 27.46 -2.58 5.71
C THR A 28 26.00 -2.57 5.21
N ILE A 29 25.68 -1.58 4.38
CA ILE A 29 24.34 -1.40 3.80
C ILE A 29 24.34 -1.81 2.34
N LEU A 30 25.35 -1.40 1.56
CA LEU A 30 25.55 -1.82 0.17
C LEU A 30 26.93 -2.42 0.01
N SER A 31 27.02 -3.45 -0.81
CA SER A 31 28.28 -4.15 -1.13
C SER A 31 28.28 -4.54 -2.60
N ASP A 32 29.21 -3.95 -3.36
CA ASP A 32 29.46 -4.28 -4.78
C ASP A 32 28.20 -4.13 -5.67
N VAL A 33 27.50 -3.01 -5.55
CA VAL A 33 26.32 -2.73 -6.38
C VAL A 33 26.78 -2.10 -7.68
N SER A 34 26.48 -2.78 -8.80
CA SER A 34 26.84 -2.32 -10.14
C SER A 34 25.65 -2.44 -11.10
N PHE A 35 25.36 -1.37 -11.84
CA PHE A 35 24.34 -1.34 -12.90
C PHE A 35 24.47 -0.11 -13.78
N GLU A 36 23.78 -0.15 -14.92
CA GLU A 36 23.68 0.97 -15.86
C GLU A 36 22.22 1.28 -16.15
N LEU A 37 21.93 2.55 -16.46
CA LEU A 37 20.64 3.05 -16.94
C LEU A 37 20.82 3.70 -18.30
N GLY A 38 20.08 3.21 -19.29
CA GLY A 38 19.99 3.81 -20.62
C GLY A 38 19.11 5.06 -20.67
N ARG A 39 19.15 5.80 -21.79
CA ARG A 39 18.23 6.93 -22.02
C ARG A 39 16.85 6.43 -22.40
N GLY A 40 15.80 7.00 -21.78
CA GLY A 40 14.41 6.59 -22.00
C GLY A 40 14.09 5.18 -21.48
N GLU A 41 14.92 4.62 -20.60
CA GLU A 41 14.74 3.31 -20.00
C GLU A 41 14.02 3.42 -18.65
N ILE A 42 13.14 2.47 -18.35
CA ILE A 42 12.56 2.26 -17.02
C ILE A 42 13.23 1.06 -16.37
N LEU A 43 14.14 1.32 -15.43
CA LEU A 43 14.85 0.30 -14.66
C LEU A 43 14.15 0.04 -13.33
N GLY A 44 13.66 -1.18 -13.11
CA GLY A 44 13.08 -1.60 -11.84
C GLY A 44 14.14 -2.05 -10.83
N ILE A 45 14.02 -1.64 -9.57
CA ILE A 45 14.82 -2.17 -8.45
C ILE A 45 13.88 -2.82 -7.45
N ILE A 46 14.02 -4.13 -7.27
CA ILE A 46 13.16 -4.94 -6.38
C ILE A 46 13.95 -5.64 -5.29
N GLY A 47 13.27 -6.05 -4.23
CA GLY A 47 13.82 -6.79 -3.10
C GLY A 47 13.04 -6.51 -1.82
N GLU A 48 13.35 -7.26 -0.76
CA GLU A 48 12.74 -7.08 0.57
C GLU A 48 13.09 -5.74 1.19
N SER A 49 12.31 -5.32 2.21
CA SER A 49 12.63 -4.15 3.03
C SER A 49 14.00 -4.29 3.66
N GLY A 50 14.78 -3.22 3.64
CA GLY A 50 16.17 -3.27 4.09
C GLY A 50 17.15 -3.91 3.09
N ALA A 51 16.75 -4.28 1.87
CA ALA A 51 17.68 -4.74 0.84
C ALA A 51 18.62 -3.64 0.29
N GLY A 52 18.39 -2.37 0.64
CA GLY A 52 19.23 -1.24 0.22
C GLY A 52 18.69 -0.45 -0.97
N LYS A 53 17.49 -0.76 -1.48
CA LYS A 53 16.89 -0.13 -2.68
C LYS A 53 16.85 1.39 -2.62
N SER A 54 16.17 1.96 -1.62
CA SER A 54 16.06 3.41 -1.41
C SER A 54 17.43 4.05 -1.10
N THR A 55 18.35 3.28 -0.49
CA THR A 55 19.72 3.74 -0.22
C THR A 55 20.48 3.96 -1.52
N VAL A 56 20.31 3.11 -2.54
CA VAL A 56 20.89 3.31 -3.88
C VAL A 56 20.36 4.60 -4.51
N GLY A 57 19.03 4.82 -4.47
CA GLY A 57 18.43 6.08 -4.97
C GLY A 57 18.96 7.32 -4.26
N ASN A 58 19.05 7.29 -2.92
CA ASN A 58 19.59 8.38 -2.13
C ASN A 58 21.09 8.62 -2.37
N ALA A 59 21.87 7.57 -2.66
CA ALA A 59 23.27 7.70 -3.03
C ALA A 59 23.42 8.47 -4.35
N ILE A 60 22.64 8.13 -5.37
CA ILE A 60 22.63 8.81 -6.68
C ILE A 60 22.23 10.28 -6.52
N LEU A 61 21.23 10.57 -5.68
CA LEU A 61 20.78 11.93 -5.39
C LEU A 61 21.76 12.73 -4.50
N GLY A 62 22.73 12.04 -3.85
CA GLY A 62 23.59 12.67 -2.86
C GLY A 62 22.83 13.14 -1.62
N LEU A 63 21.77 12.41 -1.22
CA LEU A 63 20.90 12.71 -0.07
C LEU A 63 21.14 11.78 1.13
N LEU A 64 22.25 11.04 1.13
CA LEU A 64 22.62 10.21 2.27
C LEU A 64 22.99 11.10 3.48
N SER A 65 22.56 10.70 4.67
CA SER A 65 22.95 11.38 5.90
C SER A 65 24.45 11.20 6.20
N PRO A 66 25.08 12.09 7.01
CA PRO A 66 26.52 12.03 7.29
C PRO A 66 27.01 10.72 7.91
N GLU A 67 26.13 9.94 8.51
CA GLU A 67 26.44 8.62 9.07
C GLU A 67 26.72 7.56 7.99
N PHE A 68 26.33 7.82 6.72
CA PHE A 68 26.67 6.93 5.62
C PHE A 68 28.03 7.30 5.03
N GLN A 69 28.86 6.29 4.85
CA GLN A 69 30.19 6.41 4.25
C GLN A 69 30.29 5.50 3.04
N GLN A 70 30.65 6.06 1.89
CA GLN A 70 31.02 5.29 0.71
C GLN A 70 32.36 4.61 0.96
N THR A 71 32.39 3.29 0.80
CA THR A 71 33.60 2.47 1.03
C THR A 71 34.30 2.08 -0.25
N SER A 72 33.57 2.04 -1.36
CA SER A 72 34.09 1.67 -2.68
C SER A 72 33.16 2.16 -3.79
N GLY A 73 33.62 2.07 -5.03
CA GLY A 73 32.84 2.28 -6.23
C GLY A 73 32.73 3.74 -6.65
N THR A 74 32.04 3.95 -7.78
CA THR A 74 31.81 5.25 -8.39
C THR A 74 30.40 5.35 -8.95
N ILE A 75 29.85 6.56 -9.00
CA ILE A 75 28.59 6.88 -9.66
C ILE A 75 28.89 7.92 -10.74
N GLU A 76 28.61 7.57 -11.98
CA GLU A 76 28.79 8.45 -13.14
C GLU A 76 27.44 8.82 -13.75
N PHE A 77 27.21 10.10 -13.99
CA PHE A 77 26.05 10.62 -14.68
C PHE A 77 26.51 11.37 -15.93
N ASP A 78 26.00 10.98 -17.10
CA ASP A 78 26.34 11.57 -18.42
C ASP A 78 27.85 11.63 -18.64
N GLY A 79 28.57 10.56 -18.24
CA GLY A 79 30.03 10.43 -18.37
C GLY A 79 30.86 11.23 -17.36
N LYS A 80 30.21 11.80 -16.29
CA LYS A 80 30.91 12.56 -15.24
C LYS A 80 30.66 11.90 -13.88
N ALA A 81 31.73 11.69 -13.11
CA ALA A 81 31.63 11.16 -11.75
C ALA A 81 30.93 12.16 -10.83
N ILE A 82 29.85 11.72 -10.16
CA ILE A 82 29.11 12.54 -9.20
C ILE A 82 29.94 12.77 -7.92
N ASP A 83 30.75 11.80 -7.53
CA ASP A 83 31.57 11.84 -6.33
C ASP A 83 32.58 12.99 -6.32
N GLY A 84 33.07 13.39 -7.51
CA GLY A 84 34.00 14.50 -7.68
C GLY A 84 33.36 15.89 -7.79
N MET A 85 32.02 15.99 -7.81
CA MET A 85 31.31 17.25 -7.98
C MET A 85 31.34 18.10 -6.73
N THR A 86 31.46 19.41 -6.91
CA THR A 86 31.28 20.41 -5.84
C THR A 86 29.85 20.43 -5.32
N ALA A 87 29.61 21.05 -4.18
CA ALA A 87 28.26 21.18 -3.62
C ALA A 87 27.29 21.91 -4.58
N ASP A 88 27.78 22.96 -5.24
CA ASP A 88 27.00 23.75 -6.22
C ASP A 88 26.65 22.96 -7.49
N GLU A 89 27.59 22.13 -7.97
CA GLU A 89 27.33 21.24 -9.11
C GLU A 89 26.29 20.17 -8.76
N ARG A 90 26.37 19.59 -7.56
CA ARG A 90 25.37 18.63 -7.07
C ARG A 90 24.00 19.27 -6.86
N GLU A 91 23.95 20.52 -6.36
CA GLU A 91 22.70 21.27 -6.24
C GLU A 91 22.09 21.54 -7.61
N THR A 92 22.92 21.90 -8.60
CA THR A 92 22.46 22.10 -9.99
C THR A 92 21.98 20.79 -10.63
N LEU A 93 22.55 19.65 -10.26
CA LEU A 93 22.15 18.34 -10.76
C LEU A 93 20.74 17.96 -10.25
N ARG A 94 20.51 18.20 -8.94
CA ARG A 94 19.24 17.87 -8.28
C ARG A 94 18.08 18.74 -8.77
N GLY A 95 16.95 18.10 -9.06
CA GLY A 95 15.73 18.75 -9.56
C GLY A 95 15.81 19.19 -11.03
N ARG A 96 17.00 19.46 -11.56
CA ARG A 96 17.23 19.90 -12.93
C ARG A 96 17.53 18.75 -13.88
N ARG A 97 18.46 17.85 -13.50
CA ARG A 97 18.88 16.71 -14.32
C ARG A 97 18.43 15.38 -13.70
N ILE A 98 18.45 15.29 -12.37
CA ILE A 98 17.97 14.13 -11.62
C ILE A 98 16.93 14.62 -10.62
N SER A 99 15.71 14.09 -10.71
CA SER A 99 14.60 14.38 -9.79
C SER A 99 14.15 13.13 -9.04
N ALA A 100 13.36 13.31 -7.97
CA ALA A 100 12.87 12.21 -7.16
C ALA A 100 11.37 12.30 -6.89
N ILE A 101 10.74 11.13 -6.80
CA ILE A 101 9.40 10.92 -6.27
C ILE A 101 9.57 10.04 -5.04
N PHE A 102 9.30 10.58 -3.85
CA PHE A 102 9.45 9.85 -2.58
C PHE A 102 8.20 9.04 -2.24
N GLN A 103 8.37 8.01 -1.42
CA GLN A 103 7.35 7.03 -1.03
C GLN A 103 6.10 7.67 -0.41
N ASP A 104 6.25 8.67 0.46
CA ASP A 104 5.11 9.36 1.10
C ASP A 104 4.74 10.64 0.37
N HIS A 105 3.74 10.52 -0.51
CA HIS A 105 3.19 11.67 -1.24
C HIS A 105 2.51 12.71 -0.34
N THR A 106 2.14 12.36 0.89
CA THR A 106 1.55 13.31 1.85
C THR A 106 2.63 14.14 2.52
N ALA A 107 3.73 13.51 2.92
CA ALA A 107 4.90 14.20 3.48
C ALA A 107 5.66 15.02 2.41
N SER A 108 5.54 14.65 1.13
CA SER A 108 6.18 15.37 0.01
C SER A 108 5.52 16.70 -0.34
N LEU A 109 4.33 16.98 0.17
CA LEU A 109 3.59 18.21 -0.09
C LEU A 109 3.42 19.04 1.19
N ASP A 110 3.74 20.35 1.12
CA ASP A 110 3.48 21.28 2.22
C ASP A 110 1.95 21.49 2.38
N PRO A 111 1.35 21.10 3.52
CA PRO A 111 -0.08 21.24 3.74
C PRO A 111 -0.56 22.70 3.83
N LEU A 112 0.35 23.65 4.05
CA LEU A 112 0.06 25.08 4.21
C LEU A 112 0.22 25.88 2.91
N MET A 113 0.77 25.25 1.85
CA MET A 113 0.91 25.86 0.53
C MET A 113 -0.09 25.29 -0.46
N SER A 114 -0.58 26.12 -1.41
CA SER A 114 -1.38 25.61 -2.52
C SER A 114 -0.54 24.74 -3.46
N VAL A 115 -1.14 23.74 -4.07
CA VAL A 115 -0.40 22.78 -4.92
C VAL A 115 0.25 23.48 -6.12
N GLY A 116 -0.42 24.47 -6.71
CA GLY A 116 0.16 25.22 -7.82
C GLY A 116 1.35 26.07 -7.40
N ALA A 117 1.32 26.64 -6.19
CA ALA A 117 2.45 27.41 -5.66
C ALA A 117 3.68 26.53 -5.42
N GLN A 118 3.51 25.27 -4.98
CA GLN A 118 4.62 24.33 -4.79
C GLN A 118 5.26 23.94 -6.12
N VAL A 119 4.46 23.69 -7.17
CA VAL A 119 4.97 23.42 -8.52
C VAL A 119 5.67 24.67 -9.09
N GLU A 120 5.08 25.88 -8.91
CA GLU A 120 5.69 27.15 -9.36
C GLU A 120 7.02 27.41 -8.65
N GLU A 121 7.10 27.18 -7.35
CA GLU A 121 8.32 27.32 -6.56
C GLU A 121 9.44 26.44 -7.12
N THR A 122 9.14 25.18 -7.42
CA THR A 122 10.11 24.27 -8.03
C THR A 122 10.55 24.75 -9.41
N CYS A 123 9.62 25.23 -10.25
CA CYS A 123 9.97 25.81 -11.55
C CYS A 123 10.96 26.99 -11.42
N LEU A 124 10.76 27.87 -10.43
CA LEU A 124 11.63 29.02 -10.16
C LEU A 124 12.97 28.58 -9.54
N ALA A 125 12.99 27.56 -8.72
CA ALA A 125 14.21 27.03 -8.11
C ALA A 125 15.15 26.41 -9.14
N VAL A 126 14.60 25.64 -10.09
CA VAL A 126 15.40 24.98 -11.12
C VAL A 126 15.78 25.89 -12.28
N ASP A 127 14.99 26.90 -12.58
CA ASP A 127 15.27 27.89 -13.63
C ASP A 127 15.13 29.32 -13.10
N LYS A 128 16.24 29.87 -12.61
CA LYS A 128 16.32 31.23 -12.06
C LYS A 128 16.05 32.34 -13.08
N THR A 129 15.95 32.03 -14.38
CA THR A 129 15.68 32.99 -15.46
C THR A 129 14.17 33.17 -15.69
N LEU A 130 13.34 32.27 -15.18
CA LEU A 130 11.89 32.35 -15.36
C LEU A 130 11.28 33.53 -14.62
N SER A 131 10.43 34.29 -15.31
CA SER A 131 9.54 35.21 -14.64
C SER A 131 8.45 34.45 -13.84
N ARG A 132 7.93 35.02 -12.76
CA ARG A 132 6.81 34.43 -11.99
C ARG A 132 5.60 34.08 -12.87
N ARG A 133 5.32 34.96 -13.90
CA ARG A 133 4.21 34.69 -14.84
C ARG A 133 4.48 33.42 -15.67
N ALA A 134 5.70 33.26 -16.16
CA ALA A 134 6.08 32.09 -16.93
C ALA A 134 6.13 30.81 -16.07
N ALA A 135 6.65 30.91 -14.83
CA ALA A 135 6.67 29.79 -13.89
C ALA A 135 5.25 29.32 -13.53
N ARG A 136 4.32 30.28 -13.31
CA ARG A 136 2.92 29.94 -13.06
C ARG A 136 2.26 29.26 -14.27
N ALA A 137 2.50 29.76 -15.49
CA ALA A 137 1.97 29.12 -16.71
C ALA A 137 2.49 27.70 -16.86
N ARG A 138 3.80 27.48 -16.62
CA ARG A 138 4.43 26.16 -16.62
C ARG A 138 3.85 25.25 -15.54
N ALA A 139 3.61 25.75 -14.33
CA ALA A 139 2.99 24.98 -13.25
C ALA A 139 1.57 24.50 -13.60
N ILE A 140 0.76 25.36 -14.24
CA ILE A 140 -0.58 25.01 -14.72
C ILE A 140 -0.50 23.93 -15.82
N ASP A 141 0.43 24.07 -16.77
CA ASP A 141 0.67 23.10 -17.84
C ASP A 141 1.09 21.73 -17.26
N LEU A 142 2.03 21.72 -16.31
CA LEU A 142 2.45 20.47 -15.63
C LEU A 142 1.30 19.79 -14.89
N LEU A 143 0.46 20.56 -14.18
CA LEU A 143 -0.73 20.02 -13.52
C LEU A 143 -1.73 19.45 -14.53
N ALA A 144 -1.88 20.07 -15.70
CA ALA A 144 -2.71 19.54 -16.80
C ALA A 144 -2.12 18.23 -17.36
N ARG A 145 -0.82 18.18 -17.62
CA ARG A 145 -0.11 17.00 -18.17
C ARG A 145 -0.24 15.78 -17.25
N VAL A 146 -0.20 15.97 -15.94
CA VAL A 146 -0.39 14.86 -15.01
C VAL A 146 -1.89 14.53 -14.78
N GLY A 147 -2.80 15.15 -15.52
CA GLY A 147 -4.23 14.85 -15.50
C GLY A 147 -4.96 15.39 -14.27
N ILE A 148 -4.55 16.54 -13.71
CA ILE A 148 -5.33 17.26 -12.71
C ILE A 148 -6.46 18.00 -13.44
N PRO A 149 -7.75 17.70 -13.17
CA PRO A 149 -8.86 18.37 -13.81
C PRO A 149 -8.95 19.84 -13.40
N GLU A 150 -9.33 20.73 -14.31
CA GLU A 150 -9.45 22.17 -14.08
C GLU A 150 -8.19 22.79 -13.42
N PRO A 151 -6.99 22.63 -14.00
CA PRO A 151 -5.71 22.92 -13.33
C PRO A 151 -5.61 24.40 -12.93
N GLU A 152 -6.13 25.33 -13.70
CA GLU A 152 -6.15 26.77 -13.40
C GLU A 152 -6.92 27.09 -12.12
N ARG A 153 -8.09 26.47 -11.94
CA ARG A 153 -8.93 26.63 -10.74
C ARG A 153 -8.29 25.96 -9.55
N ARG A 154 -7.83 24.70 -9.74
CA ARG A 154 -7.25 23.87 -8.70
C ARG A 154 -5.83 24.26 -8.29
N TYR A 155 -5.17 25.10 -9.07
CA TYR A 155 -3.87 25.69 -8.71
C TYR A 155 -3.86 26.29 -7.29
N ARG A 156 -4.98 26.90 -6.85
CA ARG A 156 -5.12 27.53 -5.53
C ARG A 156 -5.53 26.57 -4.42
N ASN A 157 -5.82 25.33 -4.75
CA ASN A 157 -6.24 24.32 -3.76
C ASN A 157 -5.03 23.82 -2.98
N TYR A 158 -5.32 23.37 -1.75
CA TYR A 158 -4.33 22.79 -0.84
C TYR A 158 -4.29 21.26 -0.94
N PRO A 159 -3.17 20.59 -0.55
CA PRO A 159 -3.03 19.13 -0.67
C PRO A 159 -4.19 18.33 -0.07
N HIS A 160 -4.74 18.75 1.07
CA HIS A 160 -5.85 18.06 1.73
C HIS A 160 -7.18 18.07 0.94
N GLN A 161 -7.27 18.89 -0.12
CA GLN A 161 -8.45 18.97 -1.00
C GLN A 161 -8.36 18.00 -2.20
N PHE A 162 -7.30 17.20 -2.28
CA PHE A 162 -7.05 16.22 -3.34
C PHE A 162 -7.09 14.79 -2.82
N SER A 163 -7.50 13.84 -3.67
CA SER A 163 -7.40 12.41 -3.38
C SER A 163 -5.93 11.96 -3.32
N GLY A 164 -5.66 10.78 -2.76
CA GLY A 164 -4.30 10.21 -2.71
C GLY A 164 -3.65 10.16 -4.10
N GLY A 165 -4.34 9.61 -5.09
CA GLY A 165 -3.83 9.55 -6.46
C GLY A 165 -3.64 10.92 -7.12
N GLN A 166 -4.49 11.91 -6.81
CA GLN A 166 -4.28 13.28 -7.28
C GLN A 166 -3.06 13.92 -6.63
N ARG A 167 -2.83 13.69 -5.33
CA ARG A 167 -1.61 14.16 -4.65
C ARG A 167 -0.36 13.53 -5.26
N GLN A 168 -0.40 12.23 -5.55
CA GLN A 168 0.71 11.55 -6.24
C GLN A 168 0.99 12.17 -7.61
N ARG A 169 -0.02 12.46 -8.40
CA ARG A 169 0.14 13.15 -9.70
C ARG A 169 0.72 14.56 -9.54
N ILE A 170 0.39 15.28 -8.48
CA ILE A 170 0.99 16.59 -8.17
C ILE A 170 2.49 16.44 -7.82
N VAL A 171 2.87 15.42 -7.04
CA VAL A 171 4.28 15.11 -6.76
C VAL A 171 5.04 14.78 -8.05
N ILE A 172 4.43 14.04 -8.99
CA ILE A 172 5.00 13.80 -10.32
C ILE A 172 5.17 15.12 -11.11
N ALA A 173 4.18 16.03 -11.04
CA ALA A 173 4.30 17.36 -11.68
C ALA A 173 5.48 18.17 -11.11
N ILE A 174 5.69 18.12 -9.79
CA ILE A 174 6.85 18.73 -9.13
C ILE A 174 8.16 18.10 -9.63
N ALA A 175 8.22 16.77 -9.72
CA ALA A 175 9.41 16.08 -10.22
C ALA A 175 9.75 16.44 -11.67
N LEU A 176 8.75 16.71 -12.50
CA LEU A 176 8.89 17.13 -13.90
C LEU A 176 9.25 18.61 -14.09
N ALA A 177 9.15 19.44 -13.06
CA ALA A 177 9.32 20.89 -13.17
C ALA A 177 10.69 21.31 -13.72
N GLY A 178 11.74 20.50 -13.47
CA GLY A 178 13.09 20.71 -14.01
C GLY A 178 13.31 20.15 -15.42
N SER A 179 12.37 19.43 -16.02
CA SER A 179 12.58 18.60 -17.20
C SER A 179 13.79 17.66 -17.04
N PRO A 180 13.79 16.80 -16.01
CA PRO A 180 14.95 16.00 -15.67
C PRO A 180 15.24 14.92 -16.73
N ASP A 181 16.50 14.47 -16.79
CA ASP A 181 16.91 13.32 -17.58
C ASP A 181 16.58 11.99 -16.85
N ILE A 182 16.62 12.01 -15.51
CA ILE A 182 16.33 10.86 -14.67
C ILE A 182 15.30 11.23 -13.58
N ILE A 183 14.31 10.35 -13.38
CA ILE A 183 13.42 10.37 -12.21
C ILE A 183 13.69 9.12 -11.39
N ILE A 184 14.03 9.29 -10.10
CA ILE A 184 14.11 8.20 -9.14
C ILE A 184 12.77 8.14 -8.42
N ALA A 185 11.97 7.11 -8.70
CA ALA A 185 10.64 6.92 -8.13
C ALA A 185 10.70 5.82 -7.06
N ASP A 186 10.71 6.22 -5.79
CA ASP A 186 10.73 5.30 -4.66
C ASP A 186 9.31 4.99 -4.21
N GLU A 187 8.83 3.79 -4.53
CA GLU A 187 7.47 3.29 -4.26
C GLU A 187 6.35 4.27 -4.68
N PRO A 188 6.33 4.77 -5.91
CA PRO A 188 5.44 5.86 -6.34
C PRO A 188 3.96 5.51 -6.31
N THR A 189 3.60 4.25 -6.10
CA THR A 189 2.22 3.76 -6.07
C THR A 189 1.83 3.17 -4.72
N SER A 190 2.72 3.23 -3.71
CA SER A 190 2.40 2.72 -2.38
C SER A 190 1.19 3.46 -1.79
N ALA A 191 0.33 2.75 -1.06
CA ALA A 191 -0.91 3.26 -0.48
C ALA A 191 -1.98 3.75 -1.48
N LEU A 192 -1.85 3.43 -2.77
CA LEU A 192 -2.88 3.66 -3.79
C LEU A 192 -3.67 2.37 -4.05
N ASP A 193 -4.96 2.52 -4.38
CA ASP A 193 -5.75 1.39 -4.85
C ASP A 193 -5.35 0.98 -6.28
N ALA A 194 -5.68 -0.26 -6.68
CA ALA A 194 -5.24 -0.84 -7.94
C ALA A 194 -5.62 -0.01 -9.18
N THR A 195 -6.79 0.63 -9.18
CA THR A 195 -7.26 1.47 -10.29
C THR A 195 -6.40 2.73 -10.42
N VAL A 196 -6.12 3.41 -9.31
CA VAL A 196 -5.29 4.62 -9.28
C VAL A 196 -3.83 4.27 -9.52
N GLN A 197 -3.35 3.15 -8.97
CA GLN A 197 -2.00 2.63 -9.23
C GLN A 197 -1.77 2.46 -10.73
N LYS A 198 -2.66 1.76 -11.43
CA LYS A 198 -2.58 1.57 -12.89
C LYS A 198 -2.50 2.91 -13.64
N GLN A 199 -3.37 3.86 -13.28
CA GLN A 199 -3.37 5.19 -13.91
C GLN A 199 -2.06 5.98 -13.68
N VAL A 200 -1.42 5.84 -12.51
CA VAL A 200 -0.12 6.48 -12.21
C VAL A 200 1.00 5.81 -13.01
N LEU A 201 0.97 4.48 -13.16
CA LEU A 201 1.95 3.74 -13.96
C LEU A 201 1.84 4.06 -15.45
N GLU A 202 0.62 4.10 -15.99
CA GLU A 202 0.35 4.53 -17.37
C GLU A 202 0.83 5.97 -17.61
N LEU A 203 0.63 6.88 -16.65
CA LEU A 203 1.14 8.24 -16.70
C LEU A 203 2.68 8.25 -16.77
N LEU A 204 3.37 7.51 -15.90
CA LEU A 204 4.82 7.44 -15.88
C LEU A 204 5.37 6.90 -17.21
N LYS A 205 4.75 5.84 -17.75
CA LYS A 205 5.14 5.28 -19.05
C LYS A 205 4.94 6.29 -20.18
N THR A 206 3.78 6.94 -20.25
CA THR A 206 3.51 8.00 -21.23
C THR A 206 4.56 9.12 -21.15
N LEU A 207 4.93 9.53 -19.94
CA LEU A 207 5.95 10.56 -19.74
C LEU A 207 7.32 10.13 -20.25
N VAL A 208 7.73 8.87 -20.05
CA VAL A 208 8.97 8.32 -20.60
C VAL A 208 8.93 8.34 -22.13
N ASP A 209 7.83 7.85 -22.72
CA ASP A 209 7.65 7.78 -24.17
C ASP A 209 7.65 9.17 -24.84
N GLU A 210 7.02 10.18 -24.20
CA GLU A 210 6.88 11.53 -24.76
C GLU A 210 8.13 12.41 -24.56
N THR A 211 8.81 12.26 -23.39
CA THR A 211 9.90 13.19 -23.02
C THR A 211 11.29 12.58 -23.12
N GLY A 212 11.39 11.25 -23.25
CA GLY A 212 12.65 10.52 -23.22
C GLY A 212 13.32 10.51 -21.83
N VAL A 213 12.59 10.87 -20.76
CA VAL A 213 13.09 10.78 -19.38
C VAL A 213 13.33 9.32 -19.01
N SER A 214 14.44 9.03 -18.34
CA SER A 214 14.70 7.69 -17.81
C SER A 214 14.19 7.58 -16.38
N VAL A 215 13.75 6.40 -15.98
CA VAL A 215 13.18 6.19 -14.62
C VAL A 215 13.88 5.05 -13.90
N ILE A 216 14.31 5.30 -12.67
CA ILE A 216 14.68 4.23 -11.72
C ILE A 216 13.46 4.03 -10.81
N LEU A 217 12.79 2.90 -10.97
CA LEU A 217 11.58 2.56 -10.22
C LEU A 217 11.91 1.58 -9.09
N VAL A 218 11.90 2.08 -7.87
CA VAL A 218 12.06 1.25 -6.67
C VAL A 218 10.69 0.81 -6.19
N THR A 219 10.47 -0.49 -6.08
CA THR A 219 9.22 -1.06 -5.57
C THR A 219 9.43 -2.47 -5.03
N HIS A 220 8.49 -2.91 -4.19
CA HIS A 220 8.37 -4.32 -3.78
C HIS A 220 7.24 -5.04 -4.55
N ASP A 221 6.46 -4.34 -5.37
CA ASP A 221 5.33 -4.88 -6.12
C ASP A 221 5.78 -5.41 -7.49
N MET A 222 5.76 -6.74 -7.64
CA MET A 222 6.10 -7.41 -8.90
C MET A 222 5.09 -7.13 -10.02
N GLY A 223 3.85 -6.81 -9.68
CA GLY A 223 2.84 -6.39 -10.62
C GLY A 223 3.25 -5.10 -11.33
N VAL A 224 3.66 -4.11 -10.55
CA VAL A 224 4.17 -2.82 -11.04
C VAL A 224 5.36 -3.03 -11.99
N ILE A 225 6.32 -3.86 -11.58
CA ILE A 225 7.49 -4.20 -12.39
C ILE A 225 7.08 -4.81 -13.74
N SER A 226 6.14 -5.75 -13.71
CA SER A 226 5.72 -6.48 -14.93
C SER A 226 5.04 -5.58 -15.97
N GLU A 227 4.47 -4.44 -15.55
CA GLU A 227 3.68 -3.57 -16.43
C GLU A 227 4.52 -2.52 -17.15
N ILE A 228 5.54 -1.94 -16.50
CA ILE A 228 6.18 -0.74 -17.05
C ILE A 228 7.71 -0.81 -17.15
N THR A 229 8.39 -1.78 -16.55
CA THR A 229 9.85 -1.81 -16.56
C THR A 229 10.43 -2.55 -17.77
N ASP A 230 11.56 -2.08 -18.29
CA ASP A 230 12.31 -2.72 -19.37
C ASP A 230 13.29 -3.75 -18.81
N ARG A 231 13.99 -3.39 -17.73
CA ARG A 231 14.95 -4.24 -17.02
C ARG A 231 14.73 -4.17 -15.53
N VAL A 232 15.19 -5.20 -14.84
CA VAL A 232 15.02 -5.34 -13.38
C VAL A 232 16.33 -5.73 -12.71
N LEU A 233 16.61 -5.06 -11.59
CA LEU A 233 17.64 -5.44 -10.63
C LEU A 233 16.98 -6.04 -9.40
N VAL A 234 17.35 -7.26 -9.06
CA VAL A 234 16.89 -7.93 -7.83
C VAL A 234 17.96 -7.73 -6.76
N MET A 235 17.60 -7.03 -5.68
CA MET A 235 18.50 -6.74 -4.57
C MET A 235 18.19 -7.60 -3.34
N ARG A 236 19.24 -8.08 -2.68
CA ARG A 236 19.14 -8.79 -1.41
C ARG A 236 20.32 -8.43 -0.51
N LYS A 237 20.04 -8.01 0.73
CA LYS A 237 21.07 -7.69 1.75
C LYS A 237 22.18 -6.77 1.21
N GLY A 238 21.81 -5.74 0.49
CA GLY A 238 22.75 -4.74 -0.04
C GLY A 238 23.52 -5.14 -1.28
N GLN A 239 23.17 -6.24 -1.95
CA GLN A 239 23.81 -6.72 -3.19
C GLN A 239 22.78 -6.92 -4.29
N VAL A 240 23.22 -6.75 -5.55
CA VAL A 240 22.45 -7.18 -6.72
C VAL A 240 22.68 -8.68 -6.90
N VAL A 241 21.62 -9.48 -6.78
CA VAL A 241 21.71 -10.94 -6.90
C VAL A 241 21.32 -11.43 -8.30
N GLU A 242 20.53 -10.66 -9.03
CA GLU A 242 20.14 -10.94 -10.40
C GLU A 242 19.78 -9.65 -11.12
N ALA A 243 20.12 -9.53 -12.41
CA ALA A 243 19.80 -8.40 -13.26
C ALA A 243 19.60 -8.89 -14.69
N ASP A 244 18.45 -8.56 -15.30
CA ASP A 244 18.15 -8.92 -16.69
C ASP A 244 16.92 -8.11 -17.18
N HIS A 245 16.53 -8.32 -18.44
CA HIS A 245 15.25 -7.84 -18.96
C HIS A 245 14.08 -8.35 -18.11
N THR A 246 13.06 -7.52 -17.91
CA THR A 246 11.91 -7.82 -17.08
C THR A 246 11.26 -9.17 -17.44
N ALA A 247 11.11 -9.45 -18.73
CA ALA A 247 10.55 -10.72 -19.19
C ALA A 247 11.38 -11.93 -18.73
N VAL A 248 12.73 -11.83 -18.77
CA VAL A 248 13.63 -12.93 -18.37
C VAL A 248 13.53 -13.16 -16.86
N ILE A 249 13.58 -12.10 -16.05
CA ILE A 249 13.45 -12.19 -14.59
C ILE A 249 12.13 -12.84 -14.19
N LEU A 250 11.02 -12.49 -14.86
CA LEU A 250 9.70 -12.98 -14.51
C LEU A 250 9.43 -14.41 -14.99
N ASP A 251 9.94 -14.82 -16.17
CA ASP A 251 9.62 -16.10 -16.78
C ASP A 251 10.70 -17.18 -16.52
N GLN A 252 11.96 -16.76 -16.40
CA GLN A 252 13.11 -17.66 -16.29
C GLN A 252 14.11 -17.19 -15.22
N PRO A 253 13.67 -16.96 -13.97
CA PRO A 253 14.56 -16.52 -12.89
C PRO A 253 15.65 -17.56 -12.65
N ARG A 254 16.89 -17.10 -12.52
CA ARG A 254 18.05 -18.00 -12.31
C ARG A 254 18.38 -18.12 -10.83
N HIS A 255 18.36 -16.99 -10.10
CA HIS A 255 18.73 -16.95 -8.70
C HIS A 255 17.60 -17.50 -7.80
N ASP A 256 17.94 -18.33 -6.80
CA ASP A 256 16.94 -18.97 -5.92
C ASP A 256 16.12 -17.97 -5.10
N TYR A 257 16.70 -16.82 -4.76
CA TYR A 257 15.98 -15.75 -4.08
C TYR A 257 14.91 -15.14 -4.99
N THR A 258 15.23 -14.88 -6.26
CA THR A 258 14.26 -14.37 -7.25
C THR A 258 13.10 -15.34 -7.44
N LYS A 259 13.39 -16.65 -7.53
CA LYS A 259 12.36 -17.70 -7.60
C LYS A 259 11.44 -17.68 -6.40
N LYS A 260 12.00 -17.56 -5.19
CA LYS A 260 11.22 -17.46 -3.94
C LYS A 260 10.36 -16.20 -3.89
N LEU A 261 10.93 -15.06 -4.30
CA LEU A 261 10.22 -13.79 -4.34
C LEU A 261 9.01 -13.85 -5.29
N LEU A 262 9.20 -14.42 -6.49
CA LEU A 262 8.13 -14.61 -7.49
C LEU A 262 7.07 -15.61 -7.03
N ALA A 263 7.48 -16.68 -6.35
CA ALA A 263 6.56 -17.69 -5.82
C ALA A 263 5.68 -17.15 -4.68
N ALA A 264 6.14 -16.11 -3.98
CA ALA A 264 5.38 -15.47 -2.90
C ALA A 264 4.33 -14.47 -3.42
N VAL A 265 4.35 -14.09 -4.71
CA VAL A 265 3.37 -13.16 -5.29
C VAL A 265 2.01 -13.85 -5.42
N PRO A 266 0.96 -13.32 -4.79
CA PRO A 266 -0.37 -13.89 -4.91
C PRO A 266 -0.91 -13.79 -6.35
N ARG A 267 -1.42 -14.89 -6.89
CA ARG A 267 -1.98 -14.93 -8.25
C ARG A 267 -3.50 -14.94 -8.20
N LEU A 268 -4.13 -14.04 -8.95
CA LEU A 268 -5.57 -14.04 -9.11
C LEU A 268 -5.97 -15.07 -10.17
N ARG A 269 -6.82 -16.02 -9.81
CA ARG A 269 -7.36 -17.03 -10.72
C ARG A 269 -8.68 -16.55 -11.30
N VAL A 270 -8.66 -16.13 -12.56
CA VAL A 270 -9.85 -15.75 -13.30
C VAL A 270 -10.03 -16.76 -14.44
N PRO A 271 -11.03 -17.65 -14.41
CA PRO A 271 -11.26 -18.58 -15.50
C PRO A 271 -11.47 -17.80 -16.82
N PRO A 272 -10.97 -18.30 -17.96
CA PRO A 272 -11.22 -17.68 -19.25
C PRO A 272 -12.73 -17.58 -19.46
N THR A 273 -13.21 -16.40 -19.79
CA THR A 273 -14.63 -16.16 -20.12
C THR A 273 -14.93 -16.90 -21.43
N THR A 274 -15.39 -18.14 -21.36
CA THR A 274 -16.05 -18.77 -22.49
C THR A 274 -17.36 -18.03 -22.69
N MET A 275 -17.41 -17.17 -23.69
CA MET A 275 -18.66 -16.65 -24.24
C MET A 275 -19.42 -17.81 -24.84
N SER A 276 -20.13 -18.59 -24.05
CA SER A 276 -21.23 -19.40 -24.50
C SER A 276 -22.45 -18.47 -24.61
N SER A 277 -22.64 -17.96 -25.80
CA SER A 277 -23.91 -17.39 -26.23
C SER A 277 -24.91 -18.54 -26.36
N GLU A 278 -25.55 -18.90 -25.26
CA GLU A 278 -26.83 -19.65 -25.27
C GLU A 278 -27.28 -19.74 -23.80
N ASP A 279 -28.17 -18.90 -23.42
CA ASP A 279 -29.48 -19.13 -22.82
C ASP A 279 -30.01 -17.82 -22.26
N GLY A 280 -31.16 -17.46 -22.86
CA GLY A 280 -31.91 -16.29 -22.50
C GLY A 280 -32.43 -16.35 -21.07
N ASN A 281 -32.65 -15.15 -20.56
CA ASN A 281 -33.46 -14.86 -19.38
C ASN A 281 -32.89 -15.38 -18.04
N VAL A 282 -31.84 -14.76 -17.55
CA VAL A 282 -31.53 -14.82 -16.13
C VAL A 282 -32.08 -13.53 -15.50
N ASP A 283 -33.24 -13.69 -14.85
CA ASP A 283 -33.70 -12.76 -13.81
C ASP A 283 -32.52 -12.29 -13.00
N GLY A 284 -32.51 -11.01 -12.58
CA GLY A 284 -31.52 -10.39 -11.73
C GLY A 284 -31.36 -11.14 -10.40
N GLY A 285 -30.80 -12.33 -10.47
CA GLY A 285 -30.45 -13.17 -9.33
C GLY A 285 -29.16 -12.62 -8.75
N SER A 286 -29.28 -11.74 -7.72
CA SER A 286 -28.24 -11.58 -6.71
C SER A 286 -27.67 -12.97 -6.41
N GLY A 287 -26.35 -13.15 -6.59
CA GLY A 287 -25.63 -14.36 -6.14
C GLY A 287 -25.69 -14.46 -4.62
N ARG A 288 -26.89 -14.74 -4.10
CA ARG A 288 -27.07 -15.01 -2.67
C ARG A 288 -26.08 -16.10 -2.31
N PRO A 289 -25.28 -15.93 -1.23
CA PRO A 289 -24.63 -17.07 -0.60
C PRO A 289 -25.68 -18.17 -0.47
N ALA A 290 -25.35 -19.40 -0.88
CA ALA A 290 -26.24 -20.55 -0.74
C ALA A 290 -26.98 -20.45 0.58
N ASP A 291 -28.29 -20.71 0.60
CA ASP A 291 -29.20 -20.56 1.76
C ASP A 291 -28.51 -20.98 3.07
N ILE A 292 -27.76 -20.04 3.65
CA ILE A 292 -27.15 -20.21 4.97
C ILE A 292 -28.31 -19.97 5.92
N GLY A 293 -28.71 -21.02 6.66
CA GLY A 293 -29.75 -20.93 7.66
C GLY A 293 -29.41 -19.80 8.63
N ASP A 294 -30.41 -19.06 9.10
CA ASP A 294 -30.20 -17.95 10.04
C ASP A 294 -29.46 -18.40 11.34
N ASP A 295 -29.49 -19.68 11.69
CA ASP A 295 -28.79 -20.26 12.84
C ASP A 295 -27.27 -20.36 12.63
N ASP A 296 -26.77 -20.38 11.39
CA ASP A 296 -25.34 -20.43 11.06
C ASP A 296 -24.69 -19.04 10.96
N LEU A 297 -25.49 -17.97 11.03
CA LEU A 297 -24.99 -16.60 11.00
C LEU A 297 -24.45 -16.18 12.39
N LEU A 298 -23.20 -15.70 12.41
CA LEU A 298 -22.64 -15.12 13.62
C LEU A 298 -22.95 -13.63 13.74
N LEU A 299 -22.79 -12.88 12.63
CA LEU A 299 -23.04 -11.45 12.61
C LEU A 299 -23.97 -11.08 11.45
N VAL A 300 -24.93 -10.22 11.73
CA VAL A 300 -25.81 -9.58 10.76
C VAL A 300 -25.76 -8.07 10.98
N ALA A 301 -25.34 -7.34 9.96
CA ALA A 301 -25.44 -5.90 9.88
C ALA A 301 -26.57 -5.53 8.91
N GLU A 302 -27.47 -4.65 9.31
CA GLU A 302 -28.64 -4.23 8.55
C GLU A 302 -28.66 -2.71 8.42
N ASP A 303 -28.65 -2.22 7.16
CA ASP A 303 -28.83 -0.82 6.76
C ASP A 303 -27.92 0.15 7.51
N VAL A 304 -26.67 -0.28 7.78
CA VAL A 304 -25.68 0.52 8.49
C VAL A 304 -25.29 1.73 7.67
N SER A 305 -25.58 2.92 8.22
CA SER A 305 -25.30 4.19 7.56
C SER A 305 -24.45 5.09 8.45
N LYS A 306 -23.54 5.86 7.83
CA LYS A 306 -22.68 6.83 8.52
C LYS A 306 -22.60 8.12 7.75
N GLN A 307 -23.06 9.20 8.37
CA GLN A 307 -22.87 10.56 7.89
C GLN A 307 -21.78 11.25 8.71
N PHE A 308 -20.87 11.92 8.05
CA PHE A 308 -19.90 12.81 8.67
C PHE A 308 -20.43 14.23 8.58
N SER A 309 -20.83 14.81 9.73
CA SER A 309 -21.14 16.22 9.84
C SER A 309 -19.83 17.02 9.81
N ARG A 310 -19.66 17.93 8.87
CA ARG A 310 -18.62 18.95 9.03
C ARG A 310 -19.12 19.92 10.10
N PRO A 311 -18.28 20.32 11.09
CA PRO A 311 -18.65 21.39 12.00
C PRO A 311 -18.97 22.64 11.18
N ASP A 312 -20.13 23.25 11.44
CA ASP A 312 -20.50 24.53 10.85
C ASP A 312 -19.40 25.54 11.17
N PHE A 313 -18.83 26.14 10.14
CA PHE A 313 -17.94 27.29 10.34
C PHE A 313 -18.76 28.41 10.98
N PRO A 314 -18.30 29.11 12.03
CA PRO A 314 -19.07 30.08 12.80
C PRO A 314 -19.58 31.29 11.98
N TRP A 315 -19.25 31.36 10.72
CA TRP A 315 -19.53 32.54 9.84
C TRP A 315 -20.48 32.22 8.68
N GLY A 316 -21.28 31.18 8.75
CA GLY A 316 -22.54 31.03 8.00
C GLY A 316 -22.51 31.08 6.46
N LEU A 317 -21.38 30.92 5.81
CA LEU A 317 -21.24 30.94 4.34
C LEU A 317 -20.99 29.52 3.79
N GLY A 318 -22.06 28.80 3.53
CA GLY A 318 -22.07 27.57 2.76
C GLY A 318 -22.80 26.44 3.47
N ALA A 319 -23.92 25.99 2.92
CA ALA A 319 -24.58 24.77 3.34
C ALA A 319 -23.57 23.61 3.29
N ALA A 320 -23.17 23.10 4.44
CA ALA A 320 -22.27 21.98 4.55
C ALA A 320 -22.93 20.76 3.87
N LYS A 321 -22.43 20.35 2.71
CA LYS A 321 -22.82 19.06 2.12
C LYS A 321 -22.36 17.97 3.08
N ALA A 322 -23.30 17.29 3.72
CA ALA A 322 -23.03 16.11 4.51
C ALA A 322 -22.29 15.11 3.60
N SER A 323 -21.12 14.66 4.04
CA SER A 323 -20.39 13.61 3.34
C SER A 323 -20.87 12.28 3.88
N PHE A 324 -21.46 11.45 3.03
CA PHE A 324 -21.82 10.09 3.39
C PHE A 324 -20.55 9.23 3.41
N GLY A 325 -20.26 8.64 4.55
CA GLY A 325 -19.21 7.61 4.68
C GLY A 325 -19.73 6.22 4.39
N LEU A 326 -21.01 5.95 4.75
CA LEU A 326 -21.73 4.70 4.46
C LEU A 326 -23.21 5.02 4.23
N SER A 327 -23.85 4.30 3.32
CA SER A 327 -25.27 4.40 2.99
C SER A 327 -25.87 3.00 2.88
N ASP A 328 -26.69 2.62 3.84
CA ASP A 328 -27.53 1.42 3.87
C ASP A 328 -26.73 0.12 3.58
N VAL A 329 -25.60 -0.03 4.28
CA VAL A 329 -24.72 -1.20 4.14
C VAL A 329 -25.28 -2.36 4.94
N SER A 330 -25.62 -3.46 4.26
CA SER A 330 -26.05 -4.70 4.88
C SER A 330 -25.04 -5.83 4.59
N MET A 331 -24.69 -6.62 5.61
CA MET A 331 -23.74 -7.72 5.53
C MET A 331 -24.13 -8.87 6.44
N ARG A 332 -23.91 -10.10 5.98
CA ARG A 332 -24.10 -11.34 6.74
C ARG A 332 -22.78 -12.09 6.85
N LEU A 333 -22.43 -12.50 8.05
CA LEU A 333 -21.15 -13.16 8.35
C LEU A 333 -21.43 -14.53 8.96
N PRO A 334 -21.19 -15.62 8.21
CA PRO A 334 -21.35 -16.98 8.72
C PRO A 334 -20.27 -17.31 9.76
N ARG A 335 -20.63 -18.16 10.71
CA ARG A 335 -19.73 -18.62 11.78
C ARG A 335 -18.55 -19.42 11.20
N GLY A 336 -17.33 -19.19 11.71
CA GLY A 336 -16.14 -19.92 11.32
C GLY A 336 -15.66 -19.65 9.90
N THR A 337 -16.13 -18.56 9.25
CA THR A 337 -15.76 -18.20 7.88
C THR A 337 -15.01 -16.88 7.82
N VAL A 338 -14.34 -16.66 6.69
CA VAL A 338 -13.71 -15.37 6.35
C VAL A 338 -14.55 -14.70 5.29
N THR A 339 -15.04 -13.50 5.58
CA THR A 339 -15.73 -12.66 4.61
C THR A 339 -14.85 -11.49 4.21
N GLY A 340 -14.60 -11.34 2.91
CA GLY A 340 -13.80 -10.27 2.33
C GLY A 340 -14.60 -9.00 2.11
N ILE A 341 -13.99 -7.85 2.36
CA ILE A 341 -14.49 -6.53 1.96
C ILE A 341 -13.45 -5.88 1.05
N VAL A 342 -13.84 -5.58 -0.19
CA VAL A 342 -12.96 -5.04 -1.23
C VAL A 342 -13.54 -3.76 -1.81
N GLY A 343 -12.71 -2.89 -2.34
CA GLY A 343 -13.09 -1.64 -3.01
C GLY A 343 -11.97 -0.62 -3.00
N GLU A 344 -12.15 0.48 -3.72
CA GLU A 344 -11.19 1.58 -3.80
C GLU A 344 -10.99 2.28 -2.44
N SER A 345 -9.89 3.05 -2.34
CA SER A 345 -9.63 3.88 -1.18
C SER A 345 -10.76 4.90 -0.98
N GLY A 346 -11.22 5.07 0.27
CA GLY A 346 -12.36 5.93 0.59
C GLY A 346 -13.74 5.34 0.29
N SER A 347 -13.86 4.08 -0.14
CA SER A 347 -15.17 3.43 -0.38
C SER A 347 -15.97 3.08 0.89
N GLY A 348 -15.40 3.30 2.09
CA GLY A 348 -16.09 3.10 3.37
C GLY A 348 -15.71 1.83 4.13
N LYS A 349 -14.83 0.96 3.61
CA LYS A 349 -14.42 -0.33 4.21
C LYS A 349 -13.95 -0.21 5.66
N THR A 350 -12.94 0.61 5.89
CA THR A 350 -12.39 0.87 7.24
C THR A 350 -13.42 1.48 8.17
N THR A 351 -14.29 2.38 7.67
CA THR A 351 -15.38 2.97 8.46
C THR A 351 -16.36 1.91 8.93
N PHE A 352 -16.74 1.00 8.02
CA PHE A 352 -17.62 -0.12 8.33
C PHE A 352 -16.95 -1.08 9.33
N GLY A 353 -15.70 -1.48 9.10
CA GLY A 353 -14.93 -2.30 10.03
C GLY A 353 -14.84 -1.72 11.43
N ARG A 354 -14.62 -0.40 11.56
CA ARG A 354 -14.58 0.31 12.86
C ARG A 354 -15.94 0.34 13.55
N ILE A 355 -17.04 0.42 12.80
CA ILE A 355 -18.40 0.33 13.37
C ILE A 355 -18.65 -1.08 13.90
N LEU A 356 -18.30 -2.13 13.16
CA LEU A 356 -18.41 -3.52 13.60
C LEU A 356 -17.58 -3.80 14.85
N ALA A 357 -16.40 -3.20 14.97
CA ALA A 357 -15.53 -3.31 16.13
C ALA A 357 -15.97 -2.40 17.32
N GLY A 358 -17.04 -1.61 17.16
CA GLY A 358 -17.51 -0.69 18.20
C GLY A 358 -16.61 0.53 18.43
N LEU A 359 -15.68 0.81 17.51
CA LEU A 359 -14.72 1.92 17.60
C LEU A 359 -15.27 3.22 17.00
N SER A 360 -16.29 3.12 16.17
CA SER A 360 -16.99 4.27 15.57
C SER A 360 -18.49 4.10 15.69
N THR A 361 -19.22 5.22 15.68
CA THR A 361 -20.69 5.22 15.70
C THR A 361 -21.24 5.16 14.28
N ALA A 362 -22.37 4.50 14.09
CA ALA A 362 -23.24 4.66 12.92
C ALA A 362 -24.26 5.78 13.16
N THR A 363 -24.84 6.33 12.09
CA THR A 363 -25.99 7.25 12.16
C THR A 363 -27.32 6.54 11.98
N GLY A 364 -27.31 5.30 11.48
CA GLY A 364 -28.47 4.43 11.31
C GLY A 364 -28.05 2.97 11.19
N GLY A 365 -29.02 2.09 11.24
CA GLY A 365 -28.83 0.64 11.09
C GLY A 365 -28.70 -0.12 12.40
N ARG A 366 -28.50 -1.43 12.27
CA ARG A 366 -28.40 -2.37 13.39
C ARG A 366 -27.29 -3.38 13.15
N VAL A 367 -26.64 -3.83 14.21
CA VAL A 367 -25.71 -4.97 14.20
C VAL A 367 -26.16 -5.99 15.24
N THR A 368 -26.25 -7.24 14.83
CA THR A 368 -26.62 -8.38 15.68
C THR A 368 -25.47 -9.38 15.67
N ILE A 369 -25.07 -9.90 16.84
CA ILE A 369 -24.09 -11.00 16.98
C ILE A 369 -24.80 -12.15 17.73
N GLY A 370 -24.96 -13.27 17.05
CA GLY A 370 -25.81 -14.37 17.52
C GLY A 370 -27.25 -13.88 17.73
N LYS A 371 -27.77 -13.96 18.97
CA LYS A 371 -29.12 -13.49 19.32
C LYS A 371 -29.15 -12.08 19.90
N ASN A 372 -28.01 -11.40 20.03
CA ASN A 372 -27.90 -10.11 20.70
C ASN A 372 -27.81 -8.96 19.71
N ALA A 373 -28.72 -8.01 19.79
CA ALA A 373 -28.67 -6.77 19.02
C ALA A 373 -27.86 -5.70 19.77
N PHE A 374 -27.05 -4.95 19.03
CA PHE A 374 -26.15 -3.92 19.54
C PHE A 374 -26.50 -2.55 19.00
N ASP A 375 -26.44 -1.54 19.86
CA ASP A 375 -26.72 -0.15 19.50
C ASP A 375 -25.47 0.50 18.89
N VAL A 376 -25.41 0.50 17.57
CA VAL A 376 -24.29 1.08 16.80
C VAL A 376 -24.29 2.61 16.76
N SER A 377 -25.31 3.29 17.31
CA SER A 377 -25.30 4.74 17.50
C SER A 377 -24.37 5.18 18.63
N LYS A 378 -23.94 4.25 19.47
CA LYS A 378 -23.00 4.44 20.58
C LYS A 378 -21.65 3.83 20.23
N SER A 379 -20.57 4.35 20.82
CA SER A 379 -19.21 3.83 20.68
C SER A 379 -18.62 3.39 22.01
N GLY A 380 -17.54 2.65 21.93
CA GLY A 380 -16.80 2.17 23.08
C GLY A 380 -17.60 1.17 23.93
N ARG A 381 -17.44 1.21 25.26
CA ARG A 381 -18.11 0.27 26.18
C ARG A 381 -19.64 0.35 26.13
N ARG A 382 -20.20 1.46 25.62
CA ARG A 382 -21.66 1.69 25.62
C ARG A 382 -22.41 0.89 24.56
N ASN A 383 -21.73 0.43 23.49
CA ASN A 383 -22.38 -0.37 22.45
C ASN A 383 -22.34 -1.88 22.73
N GLY A 384 -21.53 -2.34 23.67
CA GLY A 384 -21.40 -3.76 24.02
C GLY A 384 -20.59 -4.62 23.04
N LEU A 385 -20.04 -4.05 21.98
CA LEU A 385 -19.23 -4.77 20.98
C LEU A 385 -17.77 -4.94 21.40
N LEU A 386 -17.25 -4.03 22.24
CA LEU A 386 -15.86 -4.10 22.72
C LEU A 386 -15.61 -5.41 23.48
N GLY A 387 -14.52 -6.07 23.12
CA GLY A 387 -14.12 -7.37 23.67
C GLY A 387 -14.68 -8.55 22.88
N ARG A 388 -15.85 -8.41 22.23
CA ARG A 388 -16.42 -9.46 21.37
C ARG A 388 -15.88 -9.40 19.95
N VAL A 389 -15.61 -8.18 19.45
CA VAL A 389 -15.00 -7.93 18.15
C VAL A 389 -13.67 -7.24 18.38
N GLN A 390 -12.59 -7.79 17.84
CA GLN A 390 -11.26 -7.19 17.86
C GLN A 390 -10.84 -6.73 16.47
N MET A 391 -10.03 -5.65 16.42
CA MET A 391 -9.56 -5.10 15.16
C MET A 391 -8.05 -5.18 15.06
N ILE A 392 -7.57 -5.71 13.92
CA ILE A 392 -6.19 -5.60 13.48
C ILE A 392 -6.16 -4.41 12.52
N PHE A 393 -5.40 -3.36 12.88
CA PHE A 393 -5.36 -2.12 12.12
C PHE A 393 -4.31 -2.18 11.00
N GLN A 394 -4.50 -1.36 9.98
CA GLN A 394 -3.65 -1.24 8.80
C GLN A 394 -2.19 -0.87 9.14
N ASP A 395 -1.97 0.12 10.02
CA ASP A 395 -0.63 0.53 10.44
C ASP A 395 -0.31 -0.01 11.84
N PRO A 396 0.61 -0.98 11.93
CA PRO A 396 1.01 -1.55 13.20
C PRO A 396 1.80 -0.55 14.08
N SER A 397 2.41 0.49 13.49
CA SER A 397 3.22 1.45 14.23
C SER A 397 2.37 2.39 15.08
N VAL A 398 1.21 2.81 14.58
CA VAL A 398 0.26 3.64 15.35
C VAL A 398 -0.66 2.80 16.24
N SER A 399 -0.71 1.48 16.01
CA SER A 399 -1.58 0.56 16.77
C SER A 399 -0.98 0.13 18.10
N LEU A 400 0.33 0.19 18.24
CA LEU A 400 1.07 -0.21 19.45
C LEU A 400 1.45 1.01 20.27
N ASN A 401 1.25 0.93 21.59
CA ASN A 401 1.69 2.01 22.49
C ASN A 401 3.23 2.05 22.54
N PRO A 402 3.89 3.14 22.08
CA PRO A 402 5.34 3.20 22.01
C PRO A 402 6.05 3.19 23.38
N ARG A 403 5.31 3.40 24.47
CA ARG A 403 5.85 3.43 25.84
C ARG A 403 5.83 2.06 26.51
N MET A 404 5.00 1.13 26.03
CA MET A 404 4.85 -0.21 26.58
C MET A 404 5.82 -1.18 25.93
N THR A 405 6.27 -2.18 26.69
CA THR A 405 6.94 -3.36 26.14
C THR A 405 5.95 -4.25 25.40
N ILE A 406 6.47 -5.17 24.60
CA ILE A 406 5.63 -6.13 23.88
C ILE A 406 4.91 -7.06 24.88
N ALA A 407 5.57 -7.48 25.95
CA ALA A 407 4.94 -8.28 26.99
C ALA A 407 3.75 -7.55 27.63
N GLU A 408 3.95 -6.29 28.07
CA GLU A 408 2.88 -5.48 28.67
C GLU A 408 1.70 -5.30 27.70
N THR A 409 1.96 -5.08 26.41
CA THR A 409 0.92 -4.93 25.38
C THR A 409 0.09 -6.20 25.20
N LEU A 410 0.73 -7.38 25.23
CA LEU A 410 0.07 -8.67 25.07
C LEU A 410 -0.69 -9.09 26.33
N GLU A 411 -0.13 -8.85 27.51
CA GLU A 411 -0.80 -9.08 28.79
C GLU A 411 -2.05 -8.18 28.97
N GLU A 412 -1.96 -6.91 28.51
CA GLU A 412 -3.10 -6.00 28.52
C GLU A 412 -4.28 -6.56 27.73
N SER A 413 -4.05 -7.18 26.56
CA SER A 413 -5.12 -7.76 25.75
C SER A 413 -5.81 -8.95 26.42
N ILE A 414 -5.09 -9.77 27.18
CA ILE A 414 -5.69 -10.85 27.98
C ILE A 414 -6.54 -10.26 29.11
N ARG A 415 -6.02 -9.24 29.79
CA ARG A 415 -6.69 -8.61 30.94
C ARG A 415 -8.02 -7.96 30.59
N PHE A 416 -8.11 -7.36 29.39
CA PHE A 416 -9.31 -6.64 28.93
C PHE A 416 -10.13 -7.39 27.88
N GLY A 417 -9.69 -8.57 27.44
CA GLY A 417 -10.40 -9.45 26.52
C GLY A 417 -11.44 -10.35 27.21
N ALA A 418 -12.07 -11.21 26.43
CA ALA A 418 -13.00 -12.24 26.93
C ALA A 418 -12.31 -13.28 27.84
N SER A 419 -10.98 -13.33 27.82
CA SER A 419 -10.14 -14.20 28.67
C SER A 419 -9.79 -13.60 30.03
N ALA A 420 -10.42 -12.52 30.45
CA ALA A 420 -10.19 -11.93 31.76
C ALA A 420 -10.40 -12.99 32.85
N GLY A 421 -9.32 -13.45 33.50
CA GLY A 421 -9.31 -14.55 34.47
C GLY A 421 -8.41 -15.73 34.13
N SER A 422 -7.64 -15.66 33.04
CA SER A 422 -6.59 -16.65 32.78
C SER A 422 -5.61 -16.72 33.96
N SER A 423 -5.40 -17.92 34.49
CA SER A 423 -4.55 -18.17 35.65
C SER A 423 -3.03 -18.02 35.35
N ASP A 424 -2.65 -18.05 34.07
CA ASP A 424 -1.26 -17.94 33.64
C ASP A 424 -1.12 -17.13 32.32
N MET A 425 -1.19 -15.80 32.46
CA MET A 425 -1.05 -14.88 31.31
C MET A 425 0.31 -15.00 30.61
N GLN A 426 1.38 -15.26 31.37
CA GLN A 426 2.73 -15.37 30.79
C GLN A 426 2.88 -16.61 29.91
N ALA A 427 2.27 -17.74 30.32
CA ALA A 427 2.24 -18.94 29.50
C ALA A 427 1.43 -18.72 28.21
N ASP A 428 0.28 -18.07 28.29
CA ASP A 428 -0.57 -17.76 27.12
C ASP A 428 0.19 -16.83 26.13
N VAL A 429 0.85 -15.78 26.64
CA VAL A 429 1.68 -14.88 25.84
C VAL A 429 2.83 -15.65 25.18
N SER A 430 3.55 -16.49 25.95
CA SER A 430 4.68 -17.26 25.43
C SER A 430 4.27 -18.21 24.32
N LYS A 431 3.16 -18.94 24.49
CA LYS A 431 2.59 -19.84 23.47
C LYS A 431 2.20 -19.09 22.20
N MET A 432 1.56 -17.91 22.34
CA MET A 432 1.14 -17.10 21.21
C MET A 432 2.35 -16.56 20.45
N VAL A 433 3.37 -16.09 21.14
CA VAL A 433 4.63 -15.58 20.54
C VAL A 433 5.34 -16.67 19.76
N ASP A 434 5.46 -17.88 20.33
CA ASP A 434 6.05 -19.05 19.63
C ASP A 434 5.26 -19.43 18.39
N ARG A 435 3.91 -19.47 18.48
CA ARG A 435 3.01 -19.78 17.36
C ARG A 435 3.15 -18.80 16.20
N LEU A 436 3.35 -17.52 16.51
CA LEU A 436 3.52 -16.47 15.52
C LEU A 436 4.97 -16.34 15.01
N GLY A 437 5.85 -17.26 15.39
CA GLY A 437 7.26 -17.26 14.96
C GLY A 437 8.04 -16.04 15.46
N LEU A 438 7.64 -15.46 16.60
CA LEU A 438 8.35 -14.36 17.23
C LEU A 438 9.34 -14.90 18.27
N ALA A 439 10.57 -14.36 18.29
CA ALA A 439 11.52 -14.72 19.32
C ALA A 439 11.07 -14.18 20.70
N ARG A 440 11.10 -15.00 21.73
CA ARG A 440 10.73 -14.61 23.11
C ARG A 440 11.55 -13.43 23.64
N SER A 441 12.77 -13.24 23.13
CA SER A 441 13.62 -12.09 23.46
C SER A 441 13.02 -10.73 23.05
N LEU A 442 12.01 -10.73 22.17
CA LEU A 442 11.31 -9.51 21.78
C LEU A 442 10.32 -9.02 22.82
N LEU A 443 9.90 -9.85 23.78
CA LEU A 443 8.91 -9.49 24.80
C LEU A 443 9.34 -8.30 25.65
N GLY A 444 10.64 -8.17 25.94
CA GLY A 444 11.20 -7.03 26.68
C GLY A 444 11.44 -5.77 25.83
N ARG A 445 11.26 -5.85 24.52
CA ARG A 445 11.48 -4.70 23.61
C ARG A 445 10.23 -3.82 23.51
N ARG A 446 10.47 -2.58 23.02
CA ARG A 446 9.41 -1.63 22.67
C ARG A 446 9.13 -1.64 21.16
N PRO A 447 7.96 -1.16 20.69
CA PRO A 447 7.59 -1.20 19.28
C PRO A 447 8.60 -0.61 18.31
N HIS A 448 9.27 0.49 18.66
CA HIS A 448 10.28 1.13 17.81
C HIS A 448 11.53 0.26 17.55
N GLN A 449 11.72 -0.82 18.31
CA GLN A 449 12.86 -1.74 18.21
C GLN A 449 12.51 -2.98 17.35
N LEU A 450 11.31 -3.04 16.77
CA LEU A 450 10.82 -4.15 15.96
C LEU A 450 10.74 -3.77 14.48
N SER A 451 10.95 -4.75 13.59
CA SER A 451 10.66 -4.60 12.16
C SER A 451 9.14 -4.48 11.89
N GLY A 452 8.75 -4.01 10.70
CA GLY A 452 7.35 -3.90 10.30
C GLY A 452 6.58 -5.23 10.45
N GLY A 453 7.12 -6.32 9.92
CA GLY A 453 6.52 -7.65 10.03
C GLY A 453 6.44 -8.17 11.48
N GLN A 454 7.45 -7.87 12.33
CA GLN A 454 7.38 -8.21 13.75
C GLN A 454 6.29 -7.42 14.48
N LYS A 455 6.15 -6.12 14.21
CA LYS A 455 5.06 -5.29 14.75
C LYS A 455 3.69 -5.84 14.35
N GLN A 456 3.53 -6.23 13.07
CA GLN A 456 2.28 -6.79 12.57
C GLN A 456 1.93 -8.10 13.27
N ARG A 457 2.89 -9.01 13.44
CA ARG A 457 2.68 -10.26 14.19
C ARG A 457 2.30 -9.98 15.65
N VAL A 458 2.85 -8.94 16.29
CA VAL A 458 2.45 -8.51 17.63
C VAL A 458 1.02 -7.97 17.63
N CYS A 459 0.60 -7.20 16.63
CA CYS A 459 -0.79 -6.72 16.52
C CYS A 459 -1.78 -7.89 16.34
N ILE A 460 -1.40 -8.92 15.57
CA ILE A 460 -2.17 -10.15 15.43
C ILE A 460 -2.24 -10.89 16.76
N ALA A 461 -1.10 -11.08 17.44
CA ALA A 461 -1.03 -11.70 18.78
C ALA A 461 -1.99 -11.02 19.77
N ARG A 462 -1.95 -9.68 19.78
CA ARG A 462 -2.81 -8.85 20.65
C ARG A 462 -4.29 -9.10 20.37
N ALA A 463 -4.69 -9.15 19.11
CA ALA A 463 -6.09 -9.39 18.74
C ALA A 463 -6.55 -10.81 19.13
N LEU A 464 -5.70 -11.83 18.91
CA LEU A 464 -6.01 -13.23 19.19
C LEU A 464 -6.05 -13.55 20.70
N LEU A 465 -5.11 -13.00 21.47
CA LEU A 465 -5.05 -13.20 22.93
C LEU A 465 -6.29 -12.65 23.66
N ALA A 466 -6.97 -11.67 23.08
CA ALA A 466 -8.25 -11.19 23.60
C ALA A 466 -9.39 -12.21 23.46
N ARG A 467 -9.21 -13.30 22.69
CA ARG A 467 -10.20 -14.35 22.38
C ARG A 467 -11.56 -13.79 21.92
N PRO A 468 -11.59 -12.97 20.86
CA PRO A 468 -12.81 -12.37 20.36
C PRO A 468 -13.68 -13.41 19.64
N GLU A 469 -14.98 -13.13 19.51
CA GLU A 469 -15.89 -13.91 18.65
C GLU A 469 -15.63 -13.63 17.17
N ILE A 470 -15.23 -12.37 16.83
CA ILE A 470 -14.98 -11.90 15.46
C ILE A 470 -13.71 -11.06 15.45
N VAL A 471 -12.88 -11.29 14.43
CA VAL A 471 -11.72 -10.43 14.11
C VAL A 471 -12.03 -9.62 12.87
N VAL A 472 -11.87 -8.31 12.93
CA VAL A 472 -11.86 -7.42 11.76
C VAL A 472 -10.40 -7.10 11.43
N ALA A 473 -9.90 -7.62 10.33
CA ALA A 473 -8.54 -7.36 9.85
C ALA A 473 -8.59 -6.30 8.74
N ASP A 474 -8.17 -5.08 9.06
CA ASP A 474 -8.17 -3.94 8.14
C ASP A 474 -6.80 -3.81 7.49
N GLU A 475 -6.70 -4.26 6.24
CA GLU A 475 -5.48 -4.28 5.44
C GLU A 475 -4.24 -4.82 6.20
N PRO A 476 -4.31 -6.02 6.78
CA PRO A 476 -3.29 -6.50 7.71
C PRO A 476 -1.93 -6.77 7.07
N THR A 477 -1.80 -6.63 5.76
CA THR A 477 -0.59 -6.95 4.99
C THR A 477 -0.10 -5.81 4.10
N SER A 478 -0.82 -4.67 4.02
CA SER A 478 -0.55 -3.60 3.04
C SER A 478 0.80 -2.89 3.20
N ALA A 479 1.39 -2.91 4.39
CA ALA A 479 2.68 -2.27 4.68
C ALA A 479 3.86 -3.25 4.76
N LEU A 480 3.70 -4.46 4.20
CA LEU A 480 4.66 -5.55 4.32
C LEU A 480 5.21 -5.97 2.97
N ASP A 481 6.46 -6.41 2.95
CA ASP A 481 7.05 -7.05 1.77
C ASP A 481 6.31 -8.33 1.39
N VAL A 482 6.34 -8.68 0.11
CA VAL A 482 5.61 -9.83 -0.46
C VAL A 482 5.87 -11.15 0.28
N SER A 483 7.13 -11.40 0.69
CA SER A 483 7.49 -12.61 1.46
C SER A 483 6.85 -12.63 2.85
N VAL A 484 6.92 -11.50 3.57
CA VAL A 484 6.30 -11.36 4.91
C VAL A 484 4.78 -11.39 4.82
N GLN A 485 4.22 -10.79 3.76
CA GLN A 485 2.79 -10.83 3.47
C GLN A 485 2.28 -12.27 3.32
N ALA A 486 2.95 -13.10 2.51
CA ALA A 486 2.60 -14.51 2.33
C ALA A 486 2.63 -15.30 3.65
N GLU A 487 3.65 -15.05 4.49
CA GLU A 487 3.76 -15.66 5.82
C GLU A 487 2.60 -15.26 6.74
N ILE A 488 2.21 -13.97 6.76
CA ILE A 488 1.08 -13.48 7.56
C ILE A 488 -0.25 -14.05 7.09
N VAL A 489 -0.46 -14.15 5.77
CA VAL A 489 -1.66 -14.75 5.17
C VAL A 489 -1.78 -16.23 5.58
N SER A 490 -0.69 -17.02 5.45
CA SER A 490 -0.65 -18.42 5.89
C SER A 490 -0.96 -18.57 7.38
N LEU A 491 -0.35 -17.73 8.20
CA LEU A 491 -0.56 -17.71 9.65
C LEU A 491 -2.02 -17.42 10.04
N LEU A 492 -2.64 -16.41 9.42
CA LEU A 492 -4.05 -16.08 9.64
C LEU A 492 -4.94 -17.24 9.22
N LYS A 493 -4.67 -17.86 8.06
CA LYS A 493 -5.42 -19.00 7.54
C LYS A 493 -5.36 -20.21 8.46
N GLU A 494 -4.17 -20.56 8.95
CA GLU A 494 -3.98 -21.63 9.93
C GLU A 494 -4.74 -21.35 11.22
N THR A 495 -4.67 -20.12 11.72
CA THR A 495 -5.34 -19.71 12.96
C THR A 495 -6.86 -19.80 12.83
N ILE A 496 -7.42 -19.34 11.71
CA ILE A 496 -8.87 -19.40 11.43
C ILE A 496 -9.32 -20.85 11.39
N THR A 497 -8.58 -21.72 10.68
CA THR A 497 -8.93 -23.13 10.52
C THR A 497 -8.87 -23.90 11.85
N HIS A 498 -7.84 -23.64 12.67
CA HIS A 498 -7.67 -24.36 13.95
C HIS A 498 -8.62 -23.91 15.05
N GLU A 499 -8.94 -22.62 15.10
CA GLU A 499 -9.77 -22.06 16.18
C GLU A 499 -11.25 -21.90 15.80
N GLY A 500 -11.62 -22.21 14.54
CA GLY A 500 -12.98 -21.97 14.05
C GLY A 500 -13.36 -20.51 14.11
N MET A 501 -12.39 -19.60 13.94
CA MET A 501 -12.54 -18.17 14.12
C MET A 501 -13.31 -17.55 12.95
N THR A 502 -14.15 -16.57 13.26
CA THR A 502 -14.87 -15.79 12.24
C THR A 502 -14.14 -14.49 11.99
N MET A 503 -13.93 -14.14 10.70
CA MET A 503 -13.15 -12.96 10.33
C MET A 503 -13.81 -12.13 9.23
N VAL A 504 -13.73 -10.81 9.37
CA VAL A 504 -13.94 -9.83 8.30
C VAL A 504 -12.56 -9.39 7.83
N PHE A 505 -12.23 -9.67 6.58
CA PHE A 505 -10.93 -9.38 5.97
C PHE A 505 -11.06 -8.24 4.97
N ILE A 506 -10.55 -7.06 5.32
CA ILE A 506 -10.57 -5.87 4.45
C ILE A 506 -9.24 -5.82 3.73
N SER A 507 -9.27 -5.79 2.39
CA SER A 507 -8.07 -5.65 1.57
C SER A 507 -8.40 -5.03 0.22
N HIS A 508 -7.42 -4.38 -0.39
CA HIS A 508 -7.45 -3.98 -1.78
C HIS A 508 -6.78 -5.02 -2.71
N ASP A 509 -6.08 -6.01 -2.14
CA ASP A 509 -5.47 -7.10 -2.91
C ASP A 509 -6.45 -8.25 -3.16
N LEU A 510 -6.98 -8.29 -4.39
CA LEU A 510 -8.00 -9.26 -4.83
C LEU A 510 -7.50 -10.71 -4.79
N ALA A 511 -6.20 -10.98 -5.00
CA ALA A 511 -5.71 -12.35 -4.98
C ALA A 511 -5.64 -12.90 -3.55
N ILE A 512 -5.25 -12.06 -2.59
CA ILE A 512 -5.29 -12.45 -1.18
C ILE A 512 -6.73 -12.69 -0.74
N VAL A 513 -7.66 -11.81 -1.15
CA VAL A 513 -9.08 -11.98 -0.84
C VAL A 513 -9.62 -13.27 -1.44
N GLN A 514 -9.27 -13.59 -2.70
CA GLN A 514 -9.64 -14.86 -3.34
C GLN A 514 -9.10 -16.08 -2.58
N GLU A 515 -7.88 -15.99 -2.07
CA GLU A 515 -7.24 -17.08 -1.34
C GLU A 515 -7.82 -17.28 0.07
N MET A 516 -8.17 -16.18 0.75
CA MET A 516 -8.53 -16.17 2.17
C MET A 516 -10.04 -16.28 2.40
N CYS A 517 -10.87 -15.72 1.51
CA CYS A 517 -12.26 -15.45 1.80
C CYS A 517 -13.21 -16.45 1.12
N SER A 518 -14.22 -16.89 1.85
CA SER A 518 -15.31 -17.71 1.32
C SER A 518 -16.38 -16.88 0.61
N SER A 519 -16.62 -15.66 1.09
CA SER A 519 -17.56 -14.69 0.50
C SER A 519 -16.91 -13.31 0.41
N VAL A 520 -17.38 -12.48 -0.53
CA VAL A 520 -16.79 -11.15 -0.80
C VAL A 520 -17.88 -10.12 -1.00
N TYR A 521 -17.71 -8.95 -0.40
CA TYR A 521 -18.51 -7.75 -0.58
C TYR A 521 -17.68 -6.67 -1.27
N ILE A 522 -18.19 -6.13 -2.38
CA ILE A 522 -17.55 -5.09 -3.17
C ILE A 522 -18.12 -3.73 -2.77
N PHE A 523 -17.30 -2.87 -2.19
CA PHE A 523 -17.67 -1.54 -1.69
C PHE A 523 -17.30 -0.45 -2.69
N ARG A 524 -18.22 0.49 -2.92
CA ARG A 524 -18.00 1.71 -3.69
C ARG A 524 -18.81 2.86 -3.12
N ASN A 525 -18.21 4.03 -2.93
CA ASN A 525 -18.90 5.25 -2.46
C ASN A 525 -19.80 5.03 -1.24
N GLY A 526 -19.35 4.22 -0.28
CA GLY A 526 -20.10 3.93 0.95
C GLY A 526 -21.24 2.93 0.79
N ARG A 527 -21.35 2.21 -0.30
CA ARG A 527 -22.38 1.19 -0.58
C ARG A 527 -21.77 -0.13 -0.97
N VAL A 528 -22.55 -1.19 -0.82
CA VAL A 528 -22.25 -2.51 -1.40
C VAL A 528 -22.80 -2.52 -2.82
N GLU A 529 -21.93 -2.66 -3.81
CA GLU A 529 -22.27 -2.71 -5.24
C GLU A 529 -22.48 -4.15 -5.71
N ASP A 530 -21.73 -5.10 -5.13
CA ASP A 530 -21.79 -6.50 -5.52
C ASP A 530 -21.40 -7.38 -4.32
N TYR A 531 -21.95 -8.59 -4.22
CA TYR A 531 -21.59 -9.55 -3.18
C TYR A 531 -21.90 -10.98 -3.59
N GLY A 532 -21.16 -11.93 -3.03
CA GLY A 532 -21.38 -13.35 -3.31
C GLY A 532 -20.28 -14.23 -2.77
N SER A 533 -20.30 -15.51 -3.15
CA SER A 533 -19.16 -16.39 -2.89
C SER A 533 -17.93 -15.88 -3.62
N SER A 534 -16.75 -16.16 -3.08
CA SER A 534 -15.46 -15.79 -3.71
C SER A 534 -15.40 -16.29 -5.16
N GLU A 535 -15.81 -17.54 -5.40
CA GLU A 535 -15.89 -18.10 -6.75
C GLU A 535 -16.80 -17.30 -7.68
N PHE A 536 -18.00 -16.93 -7.23
CA PHE A 536 -18.94 -16.15 -8.03
C PHE A 536 -18.35 -14.78 -8.38
N ILE A 537 -17.84 -14.02 -7.40
CA ILE A 537 -17.32 -12.67 -7.61
C ILE A 537 -16.17 -12.65 -8.61
N PHE A 538 -15.22 -13.58 -8.50
CA PHE A 538 -14.02 -13.57 -9.35
C PHE A 538 -14.25 -14.22 -10.72
N SER A 539 -15.18 -15.18 -10.84
CA SER A 539 -15.38 -15.93 -12.08
C SER A 539 -16.64 -15.54 -12.86
N ARG A 540 -17.75 -15.25 -12.19
CA ARG A 540 -19.09 -15.14 -12.80
C ARG A 540 -19.74 -13.78 -12.70
N SER A 541 -19.33 -12.92 -11.77
CA SER A 541 -19.94 -11.59 -11.64
C SER A 541 -19.79 -10.80 -12.93
N ASN A 542 -20.92 -10.26 -13.42
CA ASN A 542 -20.97 -9.37 -14.57
C ASN A 542 -21.12 -7.89 -14.15
N HIS A 543 -21.01 -7.60 -12.84
CA HIS A 543 -21.12 -6.24 -12.36
C HIS A 543 -19.97 -5.38 -12.91
N PRO A 544 -20.25 -4.25 -13.59
CA PRO A 544 -19.22 -3.48 -14.30
C PRO A 544 -18.08 -3.02 -13.40
N TYR A 545 -18.38 -2.60 -12.16
CA TYR A 545 -17.37 -2.16 -11.21
C TYR A 545 -16.50 -3.32 -10.70
N THR A 546 -17.10 -4.48 -10.40
CA THR A 546 -16.34 -5.68 -10.01
C THR A 546 -15.36 -6.08 -11.12
N ARG A 547 -15.82 -6.09 -12.37
CA ARG A 547 -14.95 -6.37 -13.52
C ARG A 547 -13.87 -5.32 -13.71
N SER A 548 -14.15 -4.04 -13.48
CA SER A 548 -13.13 -2.99 -13.57
C SER A 548 -12.03 -3.17 -12.53
N LEU A 549 -12.37 -3.58 -11.30
CA LEU A 549 -11.41 -3.87 -10.24
C LEU A 549 -10.52 -5.08 -10.59
N ILE A 550 -11.13 -6.16 -11.10
CA ILE A 550 -10.40 -7.36 -11.53
C ILE A 550 -9.43 -7.03 -12.67
N ASN A 551 -9.90 -6.28 -13.68
CA ASN A 551 -9.10 -5.89 -14.85
C ASN A 551 -8.05 -4.80 -14.56
N ALA A 552 -8.14 -4.12 -13.42
CA ALA A 552 -7.12 -3.16 -12.99
C ALA A 552 -5.83 -3.86 -12.49
N ARG A 553 -5.87 -5.17 -12.24
CA ARG A 553 -4.68 -5.93 -11.85
C ARG A 553 -3.77 -6.25 -13.04
N PRO A 554 -2.45 -6.34 -12.81
CA PRO A 554 -1.48 -6.75 -13.81
C PRO A 554 -1.84 -8.11 -14.42
N GLN A 555 -1.97 -8.17 -15.74
CA GLN A 555 -2.42 -9.37 -16.46
C GLN A 555 -1.50 -10.58 -16.25
N ARG A 556 -0.20 -10.36 -16.04
CA ARG A 556 0.80 -11.42 -15.90
C ARG A 556 0.64 -12.24 -14.59
N PHE A 557 -0.04 -11.69 -13.59
CA PHE A 557 -0.37 -12.37 -12.33
C PHE A 557 -1.86 -12.73 -12.22
N THR A 558 -2.57 -12.67 -13.34
CA THR A 558 -3.96 -13.12 -13.49
C THR A 558 -3.95 -14.38 -14.34
N CYS A 559 -4.44 -15.52 -13.79
CA CYS A 559 -4.46 -16.83 -14.46
C CYS A 559 -5.88 -17.24 -14.80
#